data_b3a79d4dbe3cb90bd39e02eaab1143fc
#
_entry.id   b3a79d4dbe3cb90bd39e02eaab1143fc
#
_cell.length_a   1.000
_cell.length_b   1.000
_cell.length_c   1.000
_cell.angle_alpha   90.00
_cell.angle_beta   90.00
_cell.angle_gamma   90.00
#
_symmetry.space_group_name_H-M   'P 1'
#
loop_
_entity.id
_entity.type
_entity.pdbx_description
1 polymer ?
#
loop_
_entity_poly.entity_id
_entity_poly.type
_entity_poly.pdbx_seq_one_letter_code
_entity_poly.pdbx_strand_id
1 'polypeptide(L)'
;MVRRVFWAVVVVALMGVGAAAADAPGLILEESFDGGTDIFSGGWGMEPLDYGHDGPGLKSIIPAGEHWGSSGHWYFADHGLEDPEELWWRYWVKFPKGFYIEPPNRGKLPGVAGLYTYNCLGGRPSTPEGPCFSARMLFSRDYPLWGEPGYPYGPDDRTLIGFYAYHLDSPATRGDIWTWDRDVAVLDHGQWYCVEGHIGLNTPGIHDGVLEGWVDGAAAFSKSDIAFRRASEGGIDIKSFWFDVYYGGSESIVENEIHFDSLAFGSERIGCEDGGKFDPPFRDDDATSFETDINWLAASGITAGCNPPVNDRFCPDANVTRGQMAAFLVRALGLTDDGDGDLFDDDDGSIFEGSIDKLATAGITKGCNPSEGNTKFCPNDPVTRGQMAAFLVRAMGYADNNGGDLFVDDDGSIFESAIDKLATAGVTRGCNPAEGNTMFCPHDYVTRGQMAAFLHRALG
;
A
#
# COMPACT_ATOMS: atom_id res chain seq x y z
N MET A 1 -34.54 -34.67 3.79
CA MET A 1 -33.25 -35.18 4.32
C MET A 1 -32.19 -34.32 3.64
N VAL A 2 -31.79 -33.25 4.27
CA VAL A 2 -30.80 -32.30 3.74
C VAL A 2 -29.42 -32.90 4.02
N ARG A 3 -28.70 -33.30 2.98
CA ARG A 3 -27.28 -33.68 3.09
C ARG A 3 -26.46 -32.42 3.26
N ARG A 4 -25.96 -32.17 4.45
CA ARG A 4 -24.86 -31.23 4.67
C ARG A 4 -23.58 -31.86 4.10
N VAL A 5 -23.09 -31.32 3.01
CA VAL A 5 -21.77 -31.65 2.48
C VAL A 5 -20.77 -30.84 3.29
N PHE A 6 -19.93 -31.54 4.06
CA PHE A 6 -18.76 -30.91 4.69
C PHE A 6 -17.67 -30.76 3.63
N TRP A 7 -17.30 -29.52 3.29
CA TRP A 7 -16.19 -29.22 2.45
C TRP A 7 -14.88 -29.28 3.27
N ALA A 8 -13.92 -30.01 2.76
CA ALA A 8 -12.57 -29.95 3.29
C ALA A 8 -11.86 -28.77 2.62
N VAL A 9 -11.57 -27.75 3.39
CA VAL A 9 -10.76 -26.61 2.94
C VAL A 9 -9.32 -27.11 2.81
N VAL A 10 -8.81 -27.14 1.59
CA VAL A 10 -7.37 -27.34 1.33
C VAL A 10 -6.75 -25.95 1.21
N VAL A 11 -6.10 -25.50 2.25
CA VAL A 11 -5.27 -24.29 2.22
C VAL A 11 -3.99 -24.62 1.44
N VAL A 12 -3.83 -24.08 0.25
CA VAL A 12 -2.56 -24.12 -0.47
C VAL A 12 -1.72 -22.93 0.04
N ALA A 13 -0.95 -23.17 1.08
CA ALA A 13 0.08 -22.23 1.50
C ALA A 13 1.26 -22.32 0.52
N LEU A 14 1.39 -21.37 -0.38
CA LEU A 14 2.64 -21.10 -1.08
C LEU A 14 3.59 -20.44 -0.08
N MET A 15 4.72 -21.13 0.20
CA MET A 15 5.70 -20.75 1.22
C MET A 15 6.47 -19.48 0.81
N GLY A 16 5.92 -18.31 1.14
CA GLY A 16 6.71 -17.14 1.49
C GLY A 16 6.76 -17.08 3.02
N VAL A 17 7.91 -16.94 3.63
CA VAL A 17 8.09 -16.92 5.08
C VAL A 17 7.58 -15.57 5.62
N GLY A 18 6.30 -15.51 5.89
CA GLY A 18 5.63 -14.44 6.62
C GLY A 18 4.81 -15.04 7.76
N ALA A 19 4.74 -14.37 8.89
CA ALA A 19 4.11 -14.82 10.11
C ALA A 19 2.68 -15.34 9.85
N ALA A 20 2.38 -16.54 10.37
CA ALA A 20 1.10 -17.21 10.24
C ALA A 20 -0.05 -16.31 10.75
N ALA A 21 -0.85 -15.79 9.84
CA ALA A 21 -2.21 -15.38 10.15
C ALA A 21 -2.99 -16.63 10.55
N ALA A 22 -3.74 -16.58 11.64
CA ALA A 22 -4.62 -17.68 12.04
C ALA A 22 -5.63 -17.91 10.90
N ASP A 23 -5.79 -19.18 10.46
CA ASP A 23 -6.72 -19.60 9.42
C ASP A 23 -8.12 -18.98 9.64
N ALA A 24 -8.44 -17.90 8.93
CA ALA A 24 -9.79 -17.36 8.95
C ALA A 24 -10.74 -18.38 8.30
N PRO A 25 -11.88 -18.70 8.91
CA PRO A 25 -12.83 -19.63 8.31
C PRO A 25 -13.26 -19.14 6.92
N GLY A 26 -13.16 -20.01 5.92
CA GLY A 26 -13.62 -19.70 4.57
C GLY A 26 -12.60 -18.97 3.66
N LEU A 27 -11.40 -18.62 4.14
CA LEU A 27 -10.36 -18.01 3.32
C LEU A 27 -9.84 -19.02 2.27
N ILE A 28 -9.79 -18.60 1.00
CA ILE A 28 -9.32 -19.42 -0.13
C ILE A 28 -7.91 -19.01 -0.56
N LEU A 29 -7.67 -17.71 -0.64
CA LEU A 29 -6.39 -17.10 -0.99
C LEU A 29 -6.21 -15.83 -0.19
N GLU A 30 -4.99 -15.59 0.25
CA GLU A 30 -4.50 -14.28 0.70
C GLU A 30 -3.11 -14.06 0.09
N GLU A 31 -2.91 -12.90 -0.51
CA GLU A 31 -1.72 -12.55 -1.26
C GLU A 31 -1.29 -11.12 -0.93
N SER A 32 -0.13 -10.97 -0.30
CA SER A 32 0.48 -9.69 0.07
C SER A 32 1.34 -9.06 -1.02
N PHE A 33 1.54 -9.78 -2.14
CA PHE A 33 2.42 -9.39 -3.25
C PHE A 33 3.91 -9.25 -2.90
N ASP A 34 4.35 -9.69 -1.74
CA ASP A 34 5.77 -9.73 -1.34
C ASP A 34 6.62 -10.56 -2.32
N GLY A 35 6.01 -11.57 -2.95
CA GLY A 35 6.61 -12.45 -3.96
C GLY A 35 6.51 -11.95 -5.40
N GLY A 36 5.84 -10.82 -5.66
CA GLY A 36 5.58 -10.31 -7.01
C GLY A 36 4.25 -10.75 -7.60
N THR A 37 4.18 -10.91 -8.93
CA THR A 37 2.92 -11.12 -9.69
C THR A 37 2.71 -12.55 -10.18
N ASP A 38 3.54 -13.49 -9.78
CA ASP A 38 3.57 -14.86 -10.32
C ASP A 38 2.30 -15.68 -10.06
N ILE A 39 1.40 -15.17 -9.20
CA ILE A 39 0.11 -15.80 -8.95
C ILE A 39 -0.87 -15.70 -10.13
N PHE A 40 -0.65 -14.77 -11.06
CA PHE A 40 -1.56 -14.54 -12.18
C PHE A 40 -1.08 -15.21 -13.47
N SER A 41 -1.93 -15.99 -14.11
CA SER A 41 -1.68 -16.55 -15.42
C SER A 41 -1.67 -15.45 -16.50
N GLY A 42 -0.59 -15.37 -17.27
CA GLY A 42 -0.47 -14.43 -18.41
C GLY A 42 -0.42 -12.96 -18.01
N GLY A 43 0.03 -12.65 -16.78
CA GLY A 43 0.07 -11.30 -16.26
C GLY A 43 1.01 -10.34 -17.00
N TRP A 44 0.56 -9.09 -17.20
CA TRP A 44 1.37 -7.99 -17.74
C TRP A 44 0.89 -6.65 -17.18
N GLY A 45 1.75 -5.62 -17.22
CA GLY A 45 1.43 -4.26 -16.82
C GLY A 45 1.31 -4.07 -15.28
N MET A 46 1.62 -5.10 -14.52
CA MET A 46 1.75 -5.03 -13.08
C MET A 46 3.22 -4.86 -12.73
N GLU A 47 3.55 -3.84 -11.96
CA GLU A 47 4.90 -3.58 -11.49
C GLU A 47 4.95 -3.71 -9.97
N PRO A 48 6.05 -4.18 -9.40
CA PRO A 48 6.24 -4.13 -7.96
C PRO A 48 6.15 -2.70 -7.44
N LEU A 49 5.48 -2.55 -6.32
CA LEU A 49 5.46 -1.35 -5.51
C LEU A 49 6.25 -1.68 -4.23
N ASP A 50 7.33 -0.94 -4.00
CA ASP A 50 8.22 -1.21 -2.86
C ASP A 50 7.48 -1.15 -1.51
N TYR A 51 6.35 -0.41 -1.46
CA TYR A 51 5.52 -0.25 -0.28
C TYR A 51 4.05 -0.18 -0.66
N GLY A 52 3.33 -1.22 -0.29
CA GLY A 52 1.90 -1.34 -0.37
C GLY A 52 1.21 -0.76 0.87
N HIS A 53 0.11 -1.39 1.24
CA HIS A 53 -0.61 -1.16 2.49
C HIS A 53 0.07 -1.86 3.68
N ASP A 54 0.53 -3.09 3.47
CA ASP A 54 1.18 -3.93 4.47
C ASP A 54 2.38 -4.65 3.84
N GLY A 55 3.48 -3.92 3.64
CA GLY A 55 4.66 -4.45 2.95
C GLY A 55 4.74 -4.03 1.48
N PRO A 56 5.46 -4.78 0.64
CA PRO A 56 5.46 -4.60 -0.80
C PRO A 56 4.07 -4.83 -1.40
N GLY A 57 3.75 -4.09 -2.45
CA GLY A 57 2.47 -4.19 -3.14
C GLY A 57 2.64 -4.25 -4.65
N LEU A 58 1.57 -3.96 -5.38
CA LEU A 58 1.55 -3.85 -6.83
C LEU A 58 1.09 -2.48 -7.28
N LYS A 59 1.60 -2.02 -8.39
CA LYS A 59 1.06 -0.89 -9.13
C LYS A 59 0.71 -1.28 -10.56
N SER A 60 -0.34 -0.66 -11.06
CA SER A 60 -0.77 -0.71 -12.45
C SER A 60 -0.62 0.68 -13.06
N ILE A 61 0.16 0.80 -14.13
CA ILE A 61 0.40 2.07 -14.83
C ILE A 61 -0.41 2.08 -16.12
N ILE A 62 -1.28 3.09 -16.28
CA ILE A 62 -2.01 3.37 -17.51
C ILE A 62 -1.25 4.48 -18.24
N PRO A 63 -0.49 4.19 -19.30
CA PRO A 63 0.27 5.21 -20.01
C PRO A 63 -0.63 6.26 -20.66
N ALA A 64 -0.11 7.47 -20.83
CA ALA A 64 -0.81 8.49 -21.63
C ALA A 64 -0.99 8.00 -23.08
N GLY A 65 -2.20 8.15 -23.62
CA GLY A 65 -2.58 7.66 -24.94
C GLY A 65 -3.01 6.19 -24.98
N GLU A 66 -3.17 5.54 -23.81
CA GLU A 66 -3.54 4.15 -23.71
C GLU A 66 -4.80 3.93 -22.88
N HIS A 67 -5.38 2.73 -23.01
CA HIS A 67 -6.53 2.27 -22.24
C HIS A 67 -6.14 1.28 -21.12
N TRP A 68 -5.09 0.51 -21.33
CA TRP A 68 -4.74 -0.60 -20.46
C TRP A 68 -3.64 -0.24 -19.48
N GLY A 69 -3.89 -0.54 -18.20
CA GLY A 69 -2.88 -0.50 -17.17
C GLY A 69 -2.26 -1.87 -16.93
N SER A 70 -3.09 -2.86 -16.64
CA SER A 70 -2.63 -4.22 -16.37
C SER A 70 -3.69 -5.25 -16.72
N SER A 71 -3.25 -6.51 -16.87
CA SER A 71 -4.11 -7.67 -16.97
C SER A 71 -3.41 -8.89 -16.39
N GLY A 72 -4.14 -9.69 -15.63
CA GLY A 72 -3.71 -10.96 -15.08
C GLY A 72 -4.91 -11.70 -14.55
N HIS A 73 -4.92 -13.03 -14.73
CA HIS A 73 -6.09 -13.83 -14.35
C HIS A 73 -5.67 -14.94 -13.40
N TRP A 74 -6.45 -15.12 -12.37
CA TRP A 74 -6.33 -16.23 -11.44
C TRP A 74 -7.51 -17.17 -11.62
N TYR A 75 -7.26 -18.44 -11.96
CA TYR A 75 -8.29 -19.45 -12.23
C TYR A 75 -8.37 -20.46 -11.10
N PHE A 76 -9.58 -20.76 -10.59
CA PHE A 76 -9.78 -21.76 -9.54
C PHE A 76 -9.27 -23.15 -9.96
N ALA A 77 -9.54 -23.53 -11.21
CA ALA A 77 -9.11 -24.81 -11.78
C ALA A 77 -7.59 -25.02 -11.82
N ASP A 78 -6.81 -23.95 -12.03
CA ASP A 78 -5.34 -24.00 -12.07
C ASP A 78 -4.75 -24.34 -10.70
N HIS A 79 -5.53 -24.09 -9.63
CA HIS A 79 -5.17 -24.39 -8.24
C HIS A 79 -5.87 -25.64 -7.69
N GLY A 80 -6.55 -26.42 -8.56
CA GLY A 80 -7.24 -27.64 -8.18
C GLY A 80 -8.49 -27.41 -7.34
N LEU A 81 -9.07 -26.22 -7.41
CA LEU A 81 -10.30 -25.83 -6.74
C LEU A 81 -11.49 -25.97 -7.69
N GLU A 82 -12.67 -26.26 -7.14
CA GLU A 82 -13.92 -26.17 -7.89
C GLU A 82 -14.32 -24.72 -8.06
N ASP A 83 -14.94 -24.40 -9.20
CA ASP A 83 -15.44 -23.06 -9.48
C ASP A 83 -16.63 -22.75 -8.55
N PRO A 84 -16.60 -21.69 -7.75
CA PRO A 84 -17.64 -21.40 -6.79
C PRO A 84 -18.87 -20.74 -7.43
N GLU A 85 -20.03 -20.90 -6.80
CA GLU A 85 -21.25 -20.15 -7.11
C GLU A 85 -21.38 -18.86 -6.30
N GLU A 86 -20.57 -18.73 -5.25
CA GLU A 86 -20.55 -17.60 -4.33
C GLU A 86 -19.12 -17.27 -3.94
N LEU A 87 -18.75 -15.99 -3.95
CA LEU A 87 -17.38 -15.56 -3.67
C LEU A 87 -17.35 -14.17 -3.06
N TRP A 88 -16.56 -14.01 -2.01
CA TRP A 88 -16.09 -12.75 -1.50
C TRP A 88 -14.67 -12.50 -1.98
N TRP A 89 -14.35 -11.24 -2.32
CA TRP A 89 -12.98 -10.81 -2.62
C TRP A 89 -12.71 -9.47 -1.99
N ARG A 90 -11.49 -9.26 -1.57
CA ARG A 90 -10.99 -8.03 -0.97
C ARG A 90 -9.65 -7.68 -1.59
N TYR A 91 -9.37 -6.40 -1.73
CA TYR A 91 -8.04 -5.86 -1.92
C TYR A 91 -7.96 -4.45 -1.37
N TRP A 92 -6.77 -4.03 -1.00
CA TRP A 92 -6.50 -2.62 -0.72
C TRP A 92 -6.19 -1.91 -2.02
N VAL A 93 -6.68 -0.66 -2.17
CA VAL A 93 -6.48 0.18 -3.35
C VAL A 93 -6.15 1.59 -2.93
N LYS A 94 -5.19 2.22 -3.65
CA LYS A 94 -4.82 3.63 -3.49
C LYS A 94 -4.76 4.25 -4.88
N PHE A 95 -5.41 5.41 -5.02
CA PHE A 95 -5.24 6.29 -6.16
C PHE A 95 -4.23 7.38 -5.76
N PRO A 96 -3.00 7.39 -6.31
CA PRO A 96 -2.01 8.40 -5.99
C PRO A 96 -2.49 9.82 -6.24
N LYS A 97 -1.92 10.80 -5.56
CA LYS A 97 -2.18 12.22 -5.86
C LYS A 97 -1.81 12.52 -7.31
N GLY A 98 -2.69 13.21 -8.01
CA GLY A 98 -2.53 13.49 -9.44
C GLY A 98 -3.17 12.45 -10.36
N PHE A 99 -3.75 11.36 -9.82
CA PHE A 99 -4.59 10.47 -10.60
C PHE A 99 -5.73 11.25 -11.25
N TYR A 100 -5.90 11.12 -12.56
CA TYR A 100 -6.85 11.96 -13.31
C TYR A 100 -7.77 11.13 -14.18
N ILE A 101 -9.07 11.38 -14.07
CA ILE A 101 -10.10 10.79 -14.93
C ILE A 101 -10.73 11.90 -15.75
N GLU A 102 -10.48 11.92 -17.07
CA GLU A 102 -11.13 12.88 -17.96
C GLU A 102 -12.62 12.55 -18.11
N PRO A 103 -13.51 13.54 -17.87
CA PRO A 103 -14.94 13.35 -18.06
C PRO A 103 -15.32 13.10 -19.54
N PRO A 104 -16.25 12.19 -19.86
CA PRO A 104 -17.04 11.34 -18.96
C PRO A 104 -16.46 9.93 -18.72
N ASN A 105 -15.15 9.79 -18.84
CA ASN A 105 -14.48 8.49 -18.79
C ASN A 105 -14.67 7.80 -17.42
N ARG A 106 -14.51 6.49 -17.44
CA ARG A 106 -14.54 5.61 -16.26
C ARG A 106 -13.62 4.46 -16.53
N GLY A 107 -13.12 3.83 -15.50
CA GLY A 107 -12.28 2.66 -15.66
C GLY A 107 -12.81 1.45 -14.91
N LYS A 108 -12.10 0.35 -15.07
CA LYS A 108 -12.40 -0.93 -14.45
C LYS A 108 -11.23 -1.33 -13.56
N LEU A 109 -11.58 -1.82 -12.40
CA LEU A 109 -10.69 -2.39 -11.40
C LEU A 109 -10.86 -3.91 -11.36
N PRO A 110 -10.01 -4.63 -10.61
CA PRO A 110 -10.11 -6.06 -10.44
C PRO A 110 -11.49 -6.54 -9.98
N GLY A 111 -11.86 -7.75 -10.39
CA GLY A 111 -13.12 -8.39 -10.02
C GLY A 111 -13.25 -9.77 -10.64
N VAL A 112 -14.45 -10.33 -10.64
CA VAL A 112 -14.71 -11.73 -10.99
C VAL A 112 -15.35 -11.91 -12.35
N ALA A 113 -15.16 -13.09 -12.94
CA ALA A 113 -15.80 -13.48 -14.21
C ALA A 113 -16.22 -14.95 -14.23
N GLY A 114 -17.30 -15.21 -14.97
CA GLY A 114 -17.75 -16.55 -15.31
C GLY A 114 -16.93 -17.16 -16.45
N LEU A 115 -17.57 -17.96 -17.31
CA LEU A 115 -16.86 -18.61 -18.40
C LEU A 115 -16.18 -17.57 -19.32
N TYR A 116 -14.86 -17.68 -19.43
CA TYR A 116 -14.07 -16.84 -20.30
C TYR A 116 -14.07 -17.43 -21.73
N THR A 117 -14.90 -16.90 -22.60
CA THR A 117 -14.86 -17.20 -24.02
C THR A 117 -14.48 -15.95 -24.82
N TYR A 118 -13.99 -16.13 -26.04
CA TYR A 118 -13.65 -15.01 -26.93
C TYR A 118 -14.78 -13.98 -27.08
N ASN A 119 -16.03 -14.41 -26.94
CA ASN A 119 -17.22 -13.55 -27.01
C ASN A 119 -17.52 -12.79 -25.71
N CYS A 120 -16.85 -13.15 -24.60
CA CYS A 120 -16.95 -12.46 -23.30
C CYS A 120 -15.84 -11.43 -23.08
N LEU A 121 -14.92 -11.31 -24.01
CA LEU A 121 -13.80 -10.38 -23.94
C LEU A 121 -14.28 -8.92 -23.98
N GLY A 122 -13.96 -8.20 -22.95
CA GLY A 122 -13.79 -6.75 -23.00
C GLY A 122 -15.03 -5.90 -23.26
N GLY A 123 -16.25 -6.39 -23.02
CA GLY A 123 -17.40 -5.51 -23.11
C GLY A 123 -18.49 -5.97 -24.06
N ARG A 124 -18.59 -7.23 -24.34
CA ARG A 124 -19.77 -7.76 -25.02
C ARG A 124 -20.69 -8.42 -24.03
N PRO A 125 -21.97 -8.04 -24.02
CA PRO A 125 -22.97 -8.72 -23.19
C PRO A 125 -23.02 -10.19 -23.57
N SER A 126 -23.48 -11.01 -22.64
CA SER A 126 -23.82 -12.41 -22.89
C SER A 126 -24.73 -12.49 -24.12
N THR A 127 -24.14 -12.87 -25.28
CA THR A 127 -24.92 -13.13 -26.48
C THR A 127 -25.62 -14.48 -26.33
N PRO A 128 -26.68 -14.77 -27.15
CA PRO A 128 -27.29 -16.11 -27.18
C PRO A 128 -26.29 -17.22 -27.46
N GLU A 129 -25.09 -16.91 -27.88
CA GLU A 129 -24.07 -17.83 -28.40
C GLU A 129 -22.97 -18.20 -27.39
N GLY A 130 -22.94 -17.58 -26.20
CA GLY A 130 -21.96 -17.90 -25.15
C GLY A 130 -22.37 -17.40 -23.78
N PRO A 131 -22.49 -18.32 -22.83
CA PRO A 131 -22.79 -17.98 -21.45
C PRO A 131 -21.57 -17.31 -20.80
N CYS A 132 -21.69 -16.07 -20.40
CA CYS A 132 -20.68 -15.37 -19.61
C CYS A 132 -21.26 -14.20 -18.84
N PHE A 133 -20.59 -13.91 -17.74
CA PHE A 133 -20.82 -12.73 -16.93
C PHE A 133 -19.48 -12.19 -16.40
N SER A 134 -19.47 -10.96 -15.99
CA SER A 134 -18.38 -10.43 -15.15
C SER A 134 -18.92 -9.38 -14.21
N ALA A 135 -18.37 -9.30 -13.02
CA ALA A 135 -18.61 -8.26 -12.04
C ALA A 135 -17.24 -7.70 -11.62
N ARG A 136 -16.86 -6.59 -12.24
CA ARG A 136 -15.61 -5.89 -11.93
C ARG A 136 -15.92 -4.63 -11.16
N MET A 137 -15.03 -4.25 -10.24
CA MET A 137 -15.14 -2.92 -9.66
C MET A 137 -14.90 -1.86 -10.72
N LEU A 138 -15.43 -0.68 -10.49
CA LEU A 138 -15.38 0.48 -11.38
C LEU A 138 -14.72 1.63 -10.64
N PHE A 139 -13.91 2.41 -11.31
CA PHE A 139 -13.53 3.74 -10.86
C PHE A 139 -14.09 4.82 -11.80
N SER A 140 -14.53 5.90 -11.23
CA SER A 140 -15.00 7.06 -11.98
C SER A 140 -14.69 8.33 -11.20
N ARG A 141 -14.65 9.44 -11.91
CA ARG A 141 -14.60 10.74 -11.22
C ARG A 141 -15.86 10.92 -10.38
N ASP A 142 -15.72 11.52 -9.21
CA ASP A 142 -16.85 11.92 -8.38
C ASP A 142 -17.63 13.05 -9.05
N TYR A 143 -18.71 12.70 -9.76
CA TYR A 143 -19.62 13.66 -10.39
C TYR A 143 -20.90 13.81 -9.60
N PRO A 144 -21.45 15.03 -9.48
CA PRO A 144 -22.87 15.18 -9.25
C PRO A 144 -23.64 14.55 -10.42
N LEU A 145 -24.77 13.93 -10.11
CA LEU A 145 -25.64 13.26 -11.07
C LEU A 145 -25.84 14.13 -12.33
N TRP A 146 -25.81 13.50 -13.51
CA TRP A 146 -26.09 14.14 -14.77
C TRP A 146 -27.32 15.02 -14.67
N GLY A 147 -27.18 16.34 -14.86
CA GLY A 147 -28.31 17.26 -15.07
C GLY A 147 -28.46 18.40 -14.07
N GLU A 148 -27.64 18.49 -13.01
CA GLU A 148 -27.69 19.64 -12.11
C GLU A 148 -26.82 20.79 -12.67
N PRO A 149 -27.44 21.90 -13.18
CA PRO A 149 -26.70 23.05 -13.69
C PRO A 149 -26.04 23.80 -12.52
N GLY A 150 -24.72 23.93 -12.54
CA GLY A 150 -23.99 24.86 -11.67
C GLY A 150 -23.10 24.26 -10.61
N TYR A 151 -22.94 22.95 -10.57
CA TYR A 151 -21.85 22.35 -9.78
C TYR A 151 -20.57 22.36 -10.60
N PRO A 152 -19.51 23.04 -10.16
CA PRO A 152 -18.17 22.79 -10.68
C PRO A 152 -17.86 21.31 -10.47
N TYR A 153 -17.13 20.71 -11.42
CA TYR A 153 -16.58 19.37 -11.25
C TYR A 153 -15.95 19.28 -9.86
N GLY A 154 -16.24 18.20 -9.12
CA GLY A 154 -15.60 17.96 -7.83
C GLY A 154 -14.08 18.03 -7.96
N PRO A 155 -13.35 18.24 -6.89
CA PRO A 155 -11.90 18.30 -6.92
C PRO A 155 -11.34 17.07 -7.65
N ASP A 156 -10.23 17.26 -8.39
CA ASP A 156 -9.55 16.22 -9.16
C ASP A 156 -8.81 15.20 -8.27
N ASP A 157 -9.05 15.25 -6.96
CA ASP A 157 -8.38 14.48 -5.92
C ASP A 157 -9.25 13.36 -5.32
N ARG A 158 -10.37 12.99 -6.00
CA ARG A 158 -11.30 11.96 -5.53
C ARG A 158 -11.76 11.03 -6.63
N THR A 159 -11.95 9.77 -6.26
CA THR A 159 -12.45 8.71 -7.13
C THR A 159 -13.68 8.06 -6.50
N LEU A 160 -14.76 7.92 -7.25
CA LEU A 160 -15.95 7.17 -6.85
C LEU A 160 -15.82 5.72 -7.34
N ILE A 161 -16.05 4.79 -6.43
CA ILE A 161 -16.06 3.35 -6.71
C ILE A 161 -17.50 2.88 -7.03
N GLY A 162 -17.58 1.80 -7.79
CA GLY A 162 -18.83 1.15 -8.16
C GLY A 162 -18.59 -0.24 -8.74
N PHE A 163 -19.63 -0.80 -9.36
CA PHE A 163 -19.52 -2.01 -10.17
C PHE A 163 -19.75 -1.71 -11.65
N TYR A 164 -18.99 -2.42 -12.48
CA TYR A 164 -19.23 -2.57 -13.91
C TYR A 164 -19.53 -4.05 -14.18
N ALA A 165 -20.81 -4.36 -14.36
CA ALA A 165 -21.26 -5.74 -14.44
C ALA A 165 -21.85 -6.06 -15.81
N TYR A 166 -21.47 -7.22 -16.37
CA TYR A 166 -22.14 -7.87 -17.49
C TYR A 166 -22.97 -9.01 -16.94
N HIS A 167 -24.26 -8.96 -17.16
CA HIS A 167 -25.25 -9.94 -16.79
C HIS A 167 -26.32 -10.07 -17.88
N LEU A 168 -27.28 -10.97 -17.73
CA LEU A 168 -28.22 -11.30 -18.84
C LEU A 168 -29.05 -10.12 -19.31
N ASP A 169 -29.37 -9.19 -18.42
CA ASP A 169 -30.20 -8.01 -18.73
C ASP A 169 -29.37 -6.78 -19.07
N SER A 170 -28.05 -6.92 -19.16
CA SER A 170 -27.16 -5.81 -19.55
C SER A 170 -27.49 -5.29 -20.95
N PRO A 171 -27.33 -3.99 -21.21
CA PRO A 171 -27.46 -3.45 -22.57
C PRO A 171 -26.58 -4.15 -23.58
N ALA A 172 -27.05 -4.31 -24.83
CA ALA A 172 -26.36 -5.08 -25.86
C ALA A 172 -24.94 -4.59 -26.23
N THR A 173 -24.54 -3.39 -25.81
CA THR A 173 -23.27 -2.76 -26.19
C THR A 173 -22.35 -2.47 -25.03
N ARG A 174 -22.81 -2.63 -23.79
CA ARG A 174 -22.04 -2.30 -22.57
C ARG A 174 -22.59 -3.06 -21.37
N GLY A 175 -21.79 -3.18 -20.31
CA GLY A 175 -22.27 -3.61 -19.01
C GLY A 175 -23.06 -2.52 -18.30
N ASP A 176 -23.77 -2.90 -17.25
CA ASP A 176 -24.40 -1.96 -16.35
C ASP A 176 -23.37 -1.32 -15.44
N ILE A 177 -23.62 -0.06 -15.09
CA ILE A 177 -22.79 0.74 -14.22
C ILE A 177 -23.62 1.02 -12.97
N TRP A 178 -23.18 0.49 -11.86
CA TRP A 178 -23.79 0.68 -10.55
C TRP A 178 -22.81 1.40 -9.64
N THR A 179 -23.00 2.71 -9.47
CA THR A 179 -22.21 3.50 -8.51
C THR A 179 -22.63 3.15 -7.10
N TRP A 180 -21.66 3.08 -6.21
CA TRP A 180 -21.90 2.82 -4.80
C TRP A 180 -22.35 4.09 -4.07
N ASP A 181 -22.70 3.94 -2.80
CA ASP A 181 -23.10 5.06 -1.94
C ASP A 181 -21.95 6.07 -1.84
N ARG A 182 -22.22 7.31 -2.23
CA ARG A 182 -21.21 8.38 -2.28
C ARG A 182 -20.68 8.78 -0.91
N ASP A 183 -21.48 8.62 0.14
CA ASP A 183 -21.05 8.94 1.50
C ASP A 183 -20.02 7.91 2.03
N VAL A 184 -19.88 6.77 1.34
CA VAL A 184 -18.99 5.67 1.71
C VAL A 184 -17.89 5.43 0.67
N ALA A 185 -18.22 5.51 -0.62
CA ALA A 185 -17.39 5.02 -1.71
C ALA A 185 -16.68 6.11 -2.52
N VAL A 186 -16.63 7.34 -2.03
CA VAL A 186 -15.77 8.40 -2.57
C VAL A 186 -14.43 8.37 -1.85
N LEU A 187 -13.39 7.98 -2.59
CA LEU A 187 -12.03 7.75 -2.10
C LEU A 187 -11.17 8.98 -2.36
N ASP A 188 -10.56 9.53 -1.32
CA ASP A 188 -9.58 10.61 -1.44
C ASP A 188 -8.26 10.06 -2.00
N HIS A 189 -7.63 10.79 -2.94
CA HIS A 189 -6.35 10.39 -3.51
C HIS A 189 -5.21 10.48 -2.49
N GLY A 190 -4.27 9.55 -2.57
CA GLY A 190 -3.15 9.44 -1.65
C GLY A 190 -3.40 8.53 -0.46
N GLN A 191 -4.63 8.03 -0.26
CA GLN A 191 -4.99 7.16 0.86
C GLN A 191 -5.28 5.73 0.39
N TRP A 192 -4.98 4.76 1.24
CA TRP A 192 -5.35 3.36 1.06
C TRP A 192 -6.78 3.13 1.54
N TYR A 193 -7.53 2.34 0.79
CA TYR A 193 -8.88 1.91 1.14
C TYR A 193 -9.02 0.41 0.93
N CYS A 194 -9.60 -0.27 1.88
CA CYS A 194 -10.02 -1.64 1.73
C CYS A 194 -11.32 -1.69 0.95
N VAL A 195 -11.33 -2.30 -0.21
CA VAL A 195 -12.52 -2.53 -1.00
C VAL A 195 -12.85 -4.02 -1.04
N GLU A 196 -14.08 -4.36 -0.70
CA GLU A 196 -14.56 -5.73 -0.65
C GLU A 196 -15.77 -5.88 -1.56
N GLY A 197 -15.83 -6.95 -2.32
CA GLY A 197 -16.96 -7.33 -3.14
C GLY A 197 -17.47 -8.70 -2.81
N HIS A 198 -18.76 -8.91 -3.02
CA HIS A 198 -19.43 -10.19 -2.89
C HIS A 198 -20.30 -10.44 -4.11
N ILE A 199 -20.25 -11.64 -4.64
CA ILE A 199 -21.15 -12.13 -5.68
C ILE A 199 -21.76 -13.47 -5.26
N GLY A 200 -23.08 -13.55 -5.32
CA GLY A 200 -23.83 -14.81 -5.31
C GLY A 200 -24.49 -15.00 -6.66
N LEU A 201 -24.18 -16.09 -7.36
CA LEU A 201 -24.81 -16.38 -8.64
C LEU A 201 -26.28 -16.74 -8.46
N ASN A 202 -27.10 -16.35 -9.41
CA ASN A 202 -28.52 -16.63 -9.38
C ASN A 202 -28.83 -18.12 -9.54
N THR A 203 -29.93 -18.59 -8.94
CA THR A 203 -30.54 -19.84 -9.33
C THR A 203 -30.83 -19.84 -10.83
N PRO A 204 -30.37 -20.84 -11.62
CA PRO A 204 -30.48 -20.81 -13.05
C PRO A 204 -31.88 -20.46 -13.54
N GLY A 205 -32.02 -19.35 -14.24
CA GLY A 205 -33.28 -18.83 -14.78
C GLY A 205 -34.16 -18.03 -13.83
N ILE A 206 -33.71 -17.78 -12.62
CA ILE A 206 -34.35 -16.88 -11.65
C ILE A 206 -33.48 -15.62 -11.46
N HIS A 207 -34.10 -14.48 -11.20
CA HIS A 207 -33.40 -13.23 -10.89
C HIS A 207 -33.22 -13.08 -9.37
N ASP A 208 -32.37 -13.91 -8.79
CA ASP A 208 -32.08 -13.94 -7.35
C ASP A 208 -30.56 -13.85 -7.05
N GLY A 209 -29.76 -13.53 -8.07
CA GLY A 209 -28.32 -13.30 -7.89
C GLY A 209 -28.05 -11.98 -7.16
N VAL A 210 -26.95 -11.98 -6.41
CA VAL A 210 -26.57 -10.90 -5.49
C VAL A 210 -25.23 -10.30 -5.89
N LEU A 211 -25.10 -9.00 -5.72
CA LEU A 211 -23.83 -8.28 -5.81
C LEU A 211 -23.81 -7.22 -4.71
N GLU A 212 -22.77 -7.24 -3.88
CA GLU A 212 -22.62 -6.34 -2.75
C GLU A 212 -21.21 -5.80 -2.69
N GLY A 213 -21.04 -4.62 -2.07
CA GLY A 213 -19.75 -3.94 -1.94
C GLY A 213 -19.61 -3.16 -0.66
N TRP A 214 -18.39 -3.12 -0.14
CA TRP A 214 -18.00 -2.39 1.06
C TRP A 214 -16.71 -1.61 0.82
N VAL A 215 -16.58 -0.51 1.55
CA VAL A 215 -15.35 0.26 1.65
C VAL A 215 -15.02 0.39 3.13
N ASP A 216 -13.81 0.04 3.54
CA ASP A 216 -13.33 0.06 4.94
C ASP A 216 -14.32 -0.62 5.91
N GLY A 217 -14.95 -1.71 5.46
CA GLY A 217 -15.93 -2.46 6.22
C GLY A 217 -17.34 -1.87 6.24
N ALA A 218 -17.56 -0.63 5.78
CA ALA A 218 -18.87 0.00 5.67
C ALA A 218 -19.58 -0.44 4.38
N ALA A 219 -20.86 -0.85 4.48
CA ALA A 219 -21.66 -1.25 3.33
C ALA A 219 -21.89 -0.05 2.40
N ALA A 220 -21.53 -0.22 1.13
CA ALA A 220 -21.58 0.81 0.10
C ALA A 220 -22.55 0.49 -1.06
N PHE A 221 -22.87 -0.81 -1.25
CA PHE A 221 -23.74 -1.24 -2.34
C PHE A 221 -24.39 -2.60 -2.01
N SER A 222 -25.63 -2.80 -2.42
CA SER A 222 -26.32 -4.09 -2.43
C SER A 222 -27.36 -4.12 -3.53
N LYS A 223 -27.38 -5.22 -4.28
CA LYS A 223 -28.39 -5.51 -5.30
C LYS A 223 -28.64 -7.03 -5.35
N SER A 224 -29.89 -7.46 -5.32
CA SER A 224 -30.28 -8.87 -5.14
C SER A 224 -31.27 -9.42 -6.19
N ASP A 225 -31.37 -8.78 -7.35
CA ASP A 225 -32.28 -9.16 -8.44
C ASP A 225 -31.54 -9.34 -9.77
N ILE A 226 -30.35 -9.92 -9.73
CA ILE A 226 -29.48 -10.05 -10.90
C ILE A 226 -29.60 -11.45 -11.50
N ALA A 227 -29.64 -11.54 -12.84
CA ALA A 227 -29.56 -12.78 -13.57
C ALA A 227 -28.20 -12.91 -14.27
N PHE A 228 -27.29 -13.69 -13.74
CA PHE A 228 -25.98 -13.96 -14.35
C PHE A 228 -26.05 -15.14 -15.32
N ARG A 229 -26.91 -16.14 -15.07
CA ARG A 229 -27.02 -17.40 -15.83
C ARG A 229 -28.47 -17.79 -16.11
N ARG A 230 -28.70 -18.38 -17.31
CA ARG A 230 -30.03 -18.85 -17.75
C ARG A 230 -30.36 -20.21 -17.16
N ALA A 231 -31.63 -20.63 -17.28
CA ALA A 231 -32.09 -21.96 -16.85
C ALA A 231 -31.31 -23.11 -17.51
N SER A 232 -30.79 -22.94 -18.72
CA SER A 232 -29.97 -23.93 -19.44
C SER A 232 -28.48 -23.89 -19.09
N GLU A 233 -28.05 -22.97 -18.23
CA GLU A 233 -26.66 -22.62 -17.97
C GLU A 233 -26.24 -22.91 -16.51
N GLY A 234 -26.83 -23.91 -15.89
CA GLY A 234 -26.57 -24.29 -14.48
C GLY A 234 -25.15 -24.78 -14.17
N GLY A 235 -24.26 -24.81 -15.14
CA GLY A 235 -22.85 -25.15 -14.95
C GLY A 235 -21.91 -23.96 -15.21
N ILE A 236 -22.45 -22.75 -15.26
CA ILE A 236 -21.64 -21.55 -15.34
C ILE A 236 -21.45 -21.03 -13.92
N ASP A 237 -20.22 -21.15 -13.46
CA ASP A 237 -19.80 -20.77 -12.12
C ASP A 237 -18.73 -19.68 -12.23
N ILE A 238 -18.25 -19.14 -11.14
CA ILE A 238 -17.18 -18.15 -11.12
C ILE A 238 -15.87 -18.85 -11.47
N LYS A 239 -15.33 -18.57 -12.66
CA LYS A 239 -14.15 -19.26 -13.22
C LYS A 239 -12.85 -18.63 -12.76
N SER A 240 -12.86 -17.32 -12.60
CA SER A 240 -11.62 -16.58 -12.39
C SER A 240 -11.84 -15.27 -11.67
N PHE A 241 -10.78 -14.80 -11.04
CA PHE A 241 -10.60 -13.41 -10.66
C PHE A 241 -9.73 -12.73 -11.71
N TRP A 242 -10.15 -11.57 -12.19
CA TRP A 242 -9.45 -10.75 -13.17
C TRP A 242 -8.80 -9.55 -12.49
N PHE A 243 -7.49 -9.53 -12.49
CA PHE A 243 -6.72 -8.37 -12.06
C PHE A 243 -6.49 -7.43 -13.25
N ASP A 244 -7.60 -6.96 -13.82
CA ASP A 244 -7.60 -6.10 -15.00
C ASP A 244 -7.83 -4.65 -14.60
N VAL A 245 -6.90 -3.76 -14.96
CA VAL A 245 -7.05 -2.31 -14.88
C VAL A 245 -7.21 -1.75 -16.29
N TYR A 246 -8.35 -1.14 -16.55
CA TYR A 246 -8.70 -0.63 -17.88
C TYR A 246 -9.35 0.76 -17.78
N TYR A 247 -8.81 1.72 -18.49
CA TYR A 247 -9.36 3.07 -18.63
C TYR A 247 -10.34 3.10 -19.80
N GLY A 248 -11.63 3.29 -19.52
CA GLY A 248 -12.70 3.22 -20.51
C GLY A 248 -13.15 4.59 -20.99
N GLY A 249 -13.71 4.64 -22.19
CA GLY A 249 -14.07 5.88 -22.89
C GLY A 249 -13.01 6.25 -23.92
N SER A 250 -12.46 7.46 -23.88
CA SER A 250 -11.25 7.82 -24.63
C SER A 250 -9.99 7.29 -23.95
N GLU A 251 -8.87 7.33 -24.62
CA GLU A 251 -7.54 7.03 -24.06
C GLU A 251 -7.24 8.00 -22.90
N SER A 252 -6.42 7.57 -21.95
CA SER A 252 -5.97 8.43 -20.85
C SER A 252 -5.08 9.56 -21.39
N ILE A 253 -5.36 10.80 -21.02
CA ILE A 253 -4.57 11.96 -21.51
C ILE A 253 -3.30 12.19 -20.67
N VAL A 254 -3.17 11.54 -19.54
CA VAL A 254 -2.00 11.55 -18.66
C VAL A 254 -1.61 10.13 -18.33
N GLU A 255 -0.38 9.92 -17.89
CA GLU A 255 -0.01 8.67 -17.23
C GLU A 255 -0.72 8.61 -15.87
N ASN A 256 -1.42 7.53 -15.61
CA ASN A 256 -2.12 7.26 -14.36
C ASN A 256 -1.55 6.01 -13.70
N GLU A 257 -1.51 6.03 -12.38
CA GLU A 257 -1.02 4.92 -11.56
C GLU A 257 -2.09 4.55 -10.53
N ILE A 258 -2.31 3.26 -10.31
CA ILE A 258 -3.20 2.73 -9.27
C ILE A 258 -2.40 1.69 -8.49
N HIS A 259 -2.43 1.79 -7.17
CA HIS A 259 -1.73 0.89 -6.26
C HIS A 259 -2.68 -0.13 -5.67
N PHE A 260 -2.19 -1.35 -5.47
CA PHE A 260 -2.93 -2.46 -4.91
C PHE A 260 -2.10 -3.23 -3.90
N ASP A 261 -2.79 -3.82 -2.91
CA ASP A 261 -2.17 -4.68 -1.91
C ASP A 261 -3.18 -5.65 -1.29
N SER A 262 -2.69 -6.69 -0.61
CA SER A 262 -3.42 -7.61 0.27
C SER A 262 -4.70 -8.15 -0.37
N LEU A 263 -4.56 -8.76 -1.56
CA LEU A 263 -5.66 -9.43 -2.26
C LEU A 263 -6.08 -10.69 -1.50
N ALA A 264 -7.37 -10.87 -1.30
CA ALA A 264 -7.90 -12.08 -0.69
C ALA A 264 -9.19 -12.56 -1.36
N PHE A 265 -9.42 -13.87 -1.35
CA PHE A 265 -10.67 -14.54 -1.76
C PHE A 265 -11.17 -15.41 -0.64
N GLY A 266 -12.50 -15.48 -0.47
CA GLY A 266 -13.13 -16.30 0.55
C GLY A 266 -14.49 -16.83 0.14
N SER A 267 -14.91 -17.92 0.78
CA SER A 267 -16.28 -18.44 0.72
C SER A 267 -17.22 -17.80 1.75
N GLU A 268 -16.66 -16.96 2.61
CA GLU A 268 -17.37 -16.14 3.59
C GLU A 268 -16.80 -14.72 3.54
N ARG A 269 -17.51 -13.76 4.11
CA ARG A 269 -17.05 -12.38 4.17
C ARG A 269 -15.69 -12.28 4.86
N ILE A 270 -14.72 -11.68 4.15
CA ILE A 270 -13.33 -11.55 4.61
C ILE A 270 -13.21 -10.40 5.61
N GLY A 271 -13.83 -9.27 5.29
CA GLY A 271 -13.69 -8.04 6.04
C GLY A 271 -12.35 -7.34 5.81
N CYS A 272 -12.24 -6.15 6.35
CA CYS A 272 -11.01 -5.39 6.42
C CYS A 272 -10.42 -5.63 7.80
N GLU A 273 -9.36 -6.41 7.91
CA GLU A 273 -8.89 -6.99 9.18
C GLU A 273 -8.63 -5.99 10.31
N ASP A 274 -8.42 -4.73 9.99
CA ASP A 274 -8.10 -3.74 11.01
C ASP A 274 -9.24 -2.80 11.40
N GLY A 275 -10.47 -3.01 10.90
CA GLY A 275 -11.66 -2.23 11.32
C GLY A 275 -11.46 -0.72 11.35
N GLY A 276 -10.36 -0.28 10.83
CA GLY A 276 -9.90 1.09 10.83
C GLY A 276 -9.28 1.42 9.49
N LYS A 277 -9.63 2.58 9.00
CA LYS A 277 -8.85 3.27 7.99
C LYS A 277 -7.39 3.12 8.36
N PHE A 278 -6.57 2.54 7.48
CA PHE A 278 -5.20 2.96 7.45
C PHE A 278 -5.25 4.42 6.93
N ASP A 279 -5.57 5.29 7.87
CA ASP A 279 -5.21 6.69 7.73
C ASP A 279 -3.68 6.64 7.66
N PRO A 280 -3.00 7.06 6.57
CA PRO A 280 -1.57 7.22 6.63
C PRO A 280 -1.33 7.95 7.96
N PRO A 281 -0.44 7.46 8.82
CA PRO A 281 -0.40 7.92 10.21
C PRO A 281 -0.20 9.43 10.28
N PHE A 282 0.14 10.04 9.14
CA PHE A 282 0.46 11.45 9.08
C PHE A 282 -0.18 12.11 7.86
N ARG A 283 -0.71 13.33 8.05
CA ARG A 283 -1.39 14.12 7.00
C ARG A 283 -0.44 15.05 6.24
N ASP A 284 0.79 15.17 6.68
CA ASP A 284 1.75 16.15 6.20
C ASP A 284 2.96 15.52 5.47
N ASP A 285 2.95 14.23 5.26
CA ASP A 285 3.96 13.50 4.50
C ASP A 285 3.53 13.16 3.06
N ASP A 286 2.25 13.29 2.78
CA ASP A 286 1.71 13.18 1.44
C ASP A 286 2.49 14.06 0.42
N ALA A 287 2.82 13.48 -0.73
CA ALA A 287 3.57 14.13 -1.80
C ALA A 287 5.02 14.54 -1.44
N THR A 288 5.56 14.10 -0.30
CA THR A 288 7.00 14.19 -0.06
C THR A 288 7.70 13.00 -0.73
N SER A 289 8.96 13.20 -1.13
CA SER A 289 9.78 12.08 -1.62
C SER A 289 10.12 11.05 -0.53
N PHE A 290 9.66 11.28 0.70
CA PHE A 290 9.90 10.46 1.88
C PHE A 290 8.64 9.75 2.39
N GLU A 291 7.49 9.93 1.75
CA GLU A 291 6.21 9.33 2.17
C GLU A 291 6.36 7.83 2.45
N THR A 292 6.95 7.10 1.51
CA THR A 292 7.26 5.69 1.60
C THR A 292 8.12 5.33 2.84
N ASP A 293 9.22 6.06 3.05
CA ASP A 293 10.12 5.85 4.17
C ASP A 293 9.44 6.15 5.52
N ILE A 294 8.56 7.16 5.53
CA ILE A 294 7.80 7.58 6.72
C ILE A 294 6.75 6.53 7.07
N ASN A 295 6.03 6.01 6.10
CA ASN A 295 5.03 4.98 6.30
C ASN A 295 5.67 3.69 6.84
N TRP A 296 6.86 3.32 6.31
CA TRP A 296 7.61 2.19 6.85
C TRP A 296 8.00 2.41 8.32
N LEU A 297 8.48 3.60 8.70
CA LEU A 297 8.80 3.92 10.11
C LEU A 297 7.58 3.80 11.02
N ALA A 298 6.42 4.20 10.54
CA ALA A 298 5.18 4.13 11.27
C ALA A 298 4.71 2.68 11.46
N ALA A 299 4.66 1.91 10.39
CA ALA A 299 4.30 0.50 10.39
C ALA A 299 5.24 -0.32 11.30
N SER A 300 6.54 0.01 11.29
CA SER A 300 7.54 -0.61 12.17
C SER A 300 7.50 -0.12 13.63
N GLY A 301 6.56 0.77 14.00
CA GLY A 301 6.47 1.32 15.36
C GLY A 301 7.63 2.22 15.79
N ILE A 302 8.49 2.63 14.83
CA ILE A 302 9.68 3.46 15.10
C ILE A 302 9.30 4.91 15.37
N THR A 303 8.25 5.41 14.73
CA THR A 303 7.74 6.76 14.93
C THR A 303 6.33 6.78 15.51
N ALA A 304 6.03 7.83 16.29
CA ALA A 304 4.70 8.13 16.79
C ALA A 304 4.23 9.54 16.35
N GLY A 305 4.87 10.12 15.34
CA GLY A 305 4.54 11.45 14.86
C GLY A 305 5.33 12.57 15.53
N CYS A 306 4.89 13.83 15.29
CA CYS A 306 5.58 15.03 15.79
C CYS A 306 4.69 15.98 16.62
N ASN A 307 3.39 15.75 16.72
CA ASN A 307 2.42 16.65 17.33
C ASN A 307 1.52 15.96 18.38
N PRO A 308 2.11 15.45 19.50
CA PRO A 308 1.32 14.82 20.55
C PRO A 308 0.31 15.81 21.16
N PRO A 309 -0.87 15.36 21.63
CA PRO A 309 -1.29 13.96 21.73
C PRO A 309 -1.97 13.41 20.46
N VAL A 310 -2.22 14.22 19.44
CA VAL A 310 -2.98 13.81 18.24
C VAL A 310 -2.14 12.88 17.37
N ASN A 311 -0.86 13.19 17.18
CA ASN A 311 0.11 12.41 16.41
C ASN A 311 -0.30 12.12 14.95
N ASP A 312 -1.02 13.05 14.33
CA ASP A 312 -1.46 12.99 12.94
C ASP A 312 -0.51 13.69 11.96
N ARG A 313 0.70 14.03 12.41
CA ARG A 313 1.75 14.67 11.60
C ARG A 313 3.10 14.02 11.84
N PHE A 314 3.88 13.90 10.77
CA PHE A 314 5.28 13.47 10.82
C PHE A 314 6.26 14.63 10.86
N CYS A 315 5.90 15.79 10.30
CA CYS A 315 6.75 16.98 10.16
C CYS A 315 8.02 16.69 9.34
N PRO A 316 7.93 16.23 8.07
CA PRO A 316 9.06 15.72 7.31
C PRO A 316 10.19 16.74 7.11
N ASP A 317 9.89 18.04 7.04
CA ASP A 317 10.87 19.12 6.83
C ASP A 317 11.49 19.63 8.14
N ALA A 318 10.99 19.20 9.30
CA ALA A 318 11.56 19.61 10.58
C ALA A 318 12.89 18.91 10.83
N ASN A 319 13.88 19.64 11.36
CA ASN A 319 15.16 19.05 11.75
C ASN A 319 14.99 18.07 12.93
N VAL A 320 15.69 16.94 12.85
CA VAL A 320 15.73 15.95 13.93
C VAL A 320 16.65 16.44 15.04
N THR A 321 16.16 16.46 16.28
CA THR A 321 17.01 16.69 17.45
C THR A 321 17.73 15.42 17.88
N ARG A 322 18.81 15.55 18.66
CA ARG A 322 19.58 14.41 19.17
C ARG A 322 18.74 13.50 20.08
N GLY A 323 17.83 14.08 20.89
CA GLY A 323 16.88 13.31 21.68
C GLY A 323 15.89 12.52 20.83
N GLN A 324 15.36 13.13 19.77
CA GLN A 324 14.49 12.43 18.82
C GLN A 324 15.24 11.31 18.08
N MET A 325 16.52 11.55 17.69
CA MET A 325 17.38 10.55 17.12
C MET A 325 17.56 9.34 18.05
N ALA A 326 17.79 9.60 19.35
CA ALA A 326 17.91 8.54 20.33
C ALA A 326 16.63 7.69 20.38
N ALA A 327 15.46 8.33 20.43
CA ALA A 327 14.18 7.62 20.44
C ALA A 327 13.95 6.78 19.17
N PHE A 328 14.30 7.28 17.99
CA PHE A 328 14.21 6.52 16.75
C PHE A 328 15.11 5.28 16.78
N LEU A 329 16.38 5.44 17.13
CA LEU A 329 17.33 4.32 17.14
C LEU A 329 16.99 3.27 18.20
N VAL A 330 16.56 3.69 19.39
CA VAL A 330 16.14 2.77 20.46
C VAL A 330 14.96 1.90 20.03
N ARG A 331 13.96 2.49 19.41
CA ARG A 331 12.81 1.75 18.88
C ARG A 331 13.20 0.84 17.71
N ALA A 332 13.97 1.37 16.78
CA ALA A 332 14.42 0.65 15.60
C ALA A 332 15.27 -0.59 15.93
N LEU A 333 16.08 -0.51 16.98
CA LEU A 333 16.96 -1.59 17.42
C LEU A 333 16.37 -2.44 18.55
N GLY A 334 15.20 -2.07 19.08
CA GLY A 334 14.59 -2.76 20.22
C GLY A 334 15.44 -2.72 21.50
N LEU A 335 16.16 -1.62 21.74
CA LEU A 335 17.04 -1.52 22.92
C LEU A 335 16.21 -1.40 24.20
N THR A 336 16.46 -2.28 25.16
CA THR A 336 15.74 -2.35 26.43
C THR A 336 16.60 -2.02 27.65
N ASP A 337 17.93 -2.23 27.54
CA ASP A 337 18.87 -2.02 28.63
C ASP A 337 19.28 -0.54 28.71
N ASP A 338 18.96 0.12 29.83
CA ASP A 338 19.32 1.50 30.13
C ASP A 338 20.55 1.63 31.06
N GLY A 339 21.11 0.49 31.47
CA GLY A 339 22.25 0.45 32.37
C GLY A 339 21.91 0.82 33.82
N ASP A 340 22.96 0.93 34.65
CA ASP A 340 22.82 1.25 36.08
C ASP A 340 23.01 2.75 36.39
N GLY A 341 23.04 3.63 35.40
CA GLY A 341 23.36 5.04 35.65
C GLY A 341 22.99 6.01 34.54
N ASP A 342 22.63 7.18 35.02
CA ASP A 342 22.54 8.41 34.25
C ASP A 342 23.96 8.87 33.85
N LEU A 343 24.21 8.95 32.54
CA LEU A 343 25.54 9.24 31.99
C LEU A 343 25.73 10.68 31.57
N PHE A 344 24.64 11.47 31.48
CA PHE A 344 24.71 12.83 30.99
C PHE A 344 23.96 13.80 31.90
N ASP A 345 24.61 14.93 32.26
CA ASP A 345 24.10 15.92 33.21
C ASP A 345 22.99 16.82 32.60
N ASP A 346 22.71 16.75 31.31
CA ASP A 346 21.84 17.71 30.61
C ASP A 346 20.58 17.10 29.96
N ASP A 347 20.31 15.85 30.22
CA ASP A 347 19.10 15.15 29.74
C ASP A 347 18.08 14.84 30.84
N ASP A 348 18.44 15.21 32.08
CA ASP A 348 17.54 15.16 33.27
C ASP A 348 16.17 15.80 32.99
N GLY A 349 15.11 15.04 33.16
CA GLY A 349 13.72 15.50 32.92
C GLY A 349 13.37 15.70 31.43
N SER A 350 14.24 15.30 30.50
CA SER A 350 13.91 15.17 29.08
C SER A 350 12.96 13.99 28.87
N ILE A 351 11.97 14.16 27.98
CA ILE A 351 11.13 13.02 27.56
C ILE A 351 11.93 11.94 26.84
N PHE A 352 13.18 12.21 26.48
CA PHE A 352 14.09 11.29 25.78
C PHE A 352 15.14 10.66 26.69
N GLU A 353 15.20 11.02 27.98
CA GLU A 353 16.19 10.55 28.97
C GLU A 353 16.39 9.03 28.88
N GLY A 354 15.33 8.23 29.09
CA GLY A 354 15.44 6.77 29.02
C GLY A 354 15.84 6.20 27.63
N SER A 355 15.67 6.97 26.54
CA SER A 355 16.20 6.59 25.22
C SER A 355 17.68 6.95 25.08
N ILE A 356 18.08 8.02 25.70
CA ILE A 356 19.48 8.49 25.72
C ILE A 356 20.35 7.49 26.49
N ASP A 357 19.89 7.05 27.69
CA ASP A 357 20.57 6.05 28.52
C ASP A 357 20.76 4.72 27.80
N LYS A 358 19.70 4.21 27.15
CA LYS A 358 19.78 3.00 26.34
C LYS A 358 20.78 3.11 25.19
N LEU A 359 20.78 4.27 24.52
CA LEU A 359 21.70 4.55 23.42
C LEU A 359 23.16 4.65 23.91
N ALA A 360 23.37 5.20 25.11
CA ALA A 360 24.67 5.30 25.74
C ALA A 360 25.19 3.93 26.22
N THR A 361 24.34 3.16 26.87
CA THR A 361 24.62 1.79 27.33
C THR A 361 24.98 0.88 26.15
N ALA A 362 24.30 1.03 25.01
CA ALA A 362 24.62 0.32 23.77
C ALA A 362 25.91 0.84 23.09
N GLY A 363 26.56 1.88 23.60
CA GLY A 363 27.79 2.45 23.05
C GLY A 363 27.60 3.21 21.74
N ILE A 364 26.36 3.52 21.35
CA ILE A 364 26.01 4.19 20.09
C ILE A 364 26.29 5.69 20.18
N THR A 365 26.05 6.30 21.34
CA THR A 365 26.42 7.71 21.58
C THR A 365 27.70 7.82 22.43
N LYS A 366 28.39 8.97 22.27
CA LYS A 366 29.55 9.35 23.08
C LYS A 366 29.39 10.74 23.72
N GLY A 367 28.17 11.30 23.67
CA GLY A 367 27.92 12.67 24.13
C GLY A 367 28.15 13.73 23.06
N CYS A 368 28.12 15.02 23.47
CA CYS A 368 28.26 16.17 22.58
C CYS A 368 29.40 17.14 22.94
N ASN A 369 30.06 16.98 24.10
CA ASN A 369 31.09 17.89 24.60
C ASN A 369 32.43 17.15 24.85
N PRO A 370 33.14 16.68 23.81
CA PRO A 370 34.36 15.85 23.97
C PRO A 370 35.49 16.55 24.71
N SER A 371 35.57 17.87 24.61
CA SER A 371 36.57 18.67 25.34
C SER A 371 36.34 18.73 26.85
N GLU A 372 35.13 18.39 27.33
CA GLU A 372 34.72 18.40 28.72
C GLU A 372 34.44 17.00 29.29
N GLY A 373 34.90 15.96 28.59
CA GLY A 373 34.76 14.56 29.03
C GLY A 373 33.47 13.88 28.63
N ASN A 374 32.69 14.47 27.71
CA ASN A 374 31.40 13.92 27.24
C ASN A 374 30.36 13.71 28.34
N THR A 375 30.22 14.68 29.23
CA THR A 375 29.22 14.69 30.30
C THR A 375 27.84 15.17 29.83
N LYS A 376 27.71 15.59 28.57
CA LYS A 376 26.46 16.11 28.00
C LYS A 376 26.05 15.34 26.75
N PHE A 377 24.73 15.18 26.59
CA PHE A 377 24.12 14.60 25.40
C PHE A 377 23.61 15.66 24.42
N CYS A 378 23.24 16.83 24.88
CA CYS A 378 22.64 17.94 24.10
C CYS A 378 21.32 17.53 23.41
N PRO A 379 20.27 17.08 24.16
CA PRO A 379 19.09 16.44 23.56
C PRO A 379 18.29 17.33 22.61
N ASN A 380 18.37 18.66 22.75
CA ASN A 380 17.61 19.62 21.95
C ASN A 380 18.37 20.12 20.72
N ASP A 381 19.66 19.79 20.59
CA ASP A 381 20.43 20.23 19.45
C ASP A 381 20.07 19.45 18.19
N PRO A 382 19.96 20.10 17.00
CA PRO A 382 19.71 19.41 15.76
C PRO A 382 20.92 18.54 15.35
N VAL A 383 20.63 17.38 14.76
CA VAL A 383 21.64 16.42 14.30
C VAL A 383 22.13 16.82 12.92
N THR A 384 23.47 16.91 12.74
CA THR A 384 24.04 17.05 11.39
C THR A 384 24.12 15.71 10.67
N ARG A 385 24.24 15.74 9.33
CA ARG A 385 24.37 14.52 8.51
C ARG A 385 25.61 13.72 8.88
N GLY A 386 26.72 14.37 9.19
CA GLY A 386 27.94 13.70 9.68
C GLY A 386 27.74 13.01 11.03
N GLN A 387 27.07 13.69 11.97
CA GLN A 387 26.72 13.07 13.26
C GLN A 387 25.80 11.88 13.08
N MET A 388 24.82 12.00 12.18
CA MET A 388 23.89 10.91 11.87
C MET A 388 24.62 9.70 11.27
N ALA A 389 25.56 9.91 10.36
CA ALA A 389 26.38 8.82 9.84
C ALA A 389 27.11 8.09 10.97
N ALA A 390 27.70 8.82 11.93
CA ALA A 390 28.35 8.22 13.09
C ALA A 390 27.40 7.44 14.01
N PHE A 391 26.16 7.90 14.21
CA PHE A 391 25.14 7.14 14.95
C PHE A 391 24.77 5.85 14.23
N LEU A 392 24.44 5.90 12.96
CA LEU A 392 24.01 4.73 12.18
C LEU A 392 25.13 3.70 12.04
N VAL A 393 26.36 4.11 11.76
CA VAL A 393 27.50 3.19 11.65
C VAL A 393 27.73 2.42 12.95
N ARG A 394 27.59 3.07 14.12
CA ARG A 394 27.71 2.39 15.40
C ARG A 394 26.51 1.50 15.70
N ALA A 395 25.31 1.99 15.39
CA ALA A 395 24.06 1.27 15.61
C ALA A 395 24.00 -0.03 14.80
N MET A 396 24.42 0.02 13.52
CA MET A 396 24.39 -1.13 12.60
C MET A 396 25.68 -1.96 12.61
N GLY A 397 26.73 -1.49 13.29
CA GLY A 397 28.01 -2.19 13.33
C GLY A 397 28.75 -2.21 11.99
N TYR A 398 28.54 -1.24 11.11
CA TYR A 398 29.22 -1.18 9.80
C TYR A 398 30.74 -1.01 10.00
N ALA A 399 31.49 -2.01 9.58
CA ALA A 399 32.93 -2.08 9.84
C ALA A 399 33.78 -1.70 8.62
N ASP A 400 33.28 -1.93 7.41
CA ASP A 400 34.02 -1.83 6.17
C ASP A 400 33.64 -0.57 5.37
N ASN A 401 34.63 0.12 4.81
CA ASN A 401 34.46 1.21 3.85
C ASN A 401 34.93 0.81 2.44
N ASN A 402 35.35 -0.46 2.21
CA ASN A 402 35.89 -0.99 0.96
C ASN A 402 36.93 -0.09 0.27
N GLY A 403 37.56 0.84 1.02
CA GLY A 403 38.54 1.78 0.54
C GLY A 403 37.97 2.85 -0.39
N GLY A 404 36.65 3.08 -0.35
CA GLY A 404 35.98 4.08 -1.16
C GLY A 404 35.85 5.42 -0.41
N ASP A 405 36.45 6.46 -0.96
CA ASP A 405 36.16 7.85 -0.69
C ASP A 405 35.22 8.31 -1.82
N LEU A 406 33.92 8.45 -1.49
CA LEU A 406 32.86 8.67 -2.48
C LEU A 406 32.42 10.15 -2.57
N PHE A 407 32.72 10.96 -1.56
CA PHE A 407 32.26 12.33 -1.48
C PHE A 407 33.44 13.29 -1.33
N VAL A 408 33.41 14.39 -2.09
CA VAL A 408 34.53 15.36 -2.13
C VAL A 408 34.48 16.42 -1.02
N ASP A 409 33.38 16.46 -0.24
CA ASP A 409 33.14 17.50 0.77
C ASP A 409 33.21 16.99 2.22
N ASP A 410 33.61 15.76 2.44
CA ASP A 410 33.82 15.18 3.75
C ASP A 410 35.30 14.95 4.10
N ASP A 411 36.20 15.25 3.15
CA ASP A 411 37.65 15.23 3.32
C ASP A 411 38.09 16.00 4.57
N GLY A 412 38.79 15.33 5.47
CA GLY A 412 39.24 15.89 6.74
C GLY A 412 38.18 16.13 7.79
N SER A 413 36.94 15.70 7.54
CA SER A 413 35.89 15.66 8.54
C SER A 413 36.17 14.56 9.58
N ILE A 414 35.86 14.82 10.85
CA ILE A 414 35.90 13.77 11.88
C ILE A 414 34.90 12.64 11.61
N PHE A 415 33.98 12.83 10.69
CA PHE A 415 32.95 11.88 10.29
C PHE A 415 33.25 11.15 8.98
N GLU A 416 34.32 11.49 8.24
CA GLU A 416 34.72 10.92 6.95
C GLU A 416 34.63 9.39 6.96
N SER A 417 35.32 8.71 7.87
CA SER A 417 35.25 7.25 7.97
C SER A 417 33.83 6.68 8.24
N ALA A 418 32.97 7.41 8.93
CA ALA A 418 31.60 6.97 9.15
C ALA A 418 30.72 7.20 7.90
N ILE A 419 30.99 8.27 7.17
CA ILE A 419 30.31 8.62 5.90
C ILE A 419 30.66 7.55 4.86
N ASP A 420 31.90 7.19 4.68
CA ASP A 420 32.36 6.14 3.77
C ASP A 420 31.70 4.77 4.05
N LYS A 421 31.64 4.39 5.32
CA LYS A 421 30.98 3.14 5.72
C LYS A 421 29.49 3.14 5.43
N LEU A 422 28.83 4.28 5.68
CA LEU A 422 27.41 4.44 5.39
C LEU A 422 27.12 4.41 3.88
N ALA A 423 28.01 4.98 3.07
CA ALA A 423 27.95 4.95 1.62
C ALA A 423 28.19 3.53 1.08
N THR A 424 29.20 2.84 1.59
CA THR A 424 29.51 1.46 1.24
C THR A 424 28.36 0.51 1.56
N ALA A 425 27.62 0.78 2.66
CA ALA A 425 26.43 0.04 3.03
C ALA A 425 25.18 0.40 2.20
N GLY A 426 25.28 1.37 1.25
CA GLY A 426 24.17 1.77 0.40
C GLY A 426 23.11 2.65 1.09
N VAL A 427 23.33 3.05 2.34
CA VAL A 427 22.36 3.79 3.15
C VAL A 427 22.26 5.24 2.73
N THR A 428 23.36 5.84 2.24
CA THR A 428 23.37 7.20 1.70
C THR A 428 23.62 7.23 0.20
N ARG A 429 23.01 8.22 -0.46
CA ARG A 429 23.21 8.51 -1.89
C ARG A 429 23.80 9.91 -2.12
N GLY A 430 24.25 10.59 -1.05
CA GLY A 430 24.73 11.97 -1.14
C GLY A 430 23.64 13.01 -0.89
N CYS A 431 23.94 14.30 -1.23
CA CYS A 431 23.03 15.43 -1.00
C CYS A 431 22.79 16.30 -2.25
N ASN A 432 23.47 16.03 -3.38
CA ASN A 432 23.39 16.84 -4.60
C ASN A 432 23.02 15.99 -5.83
N PRO A 433 21.78 15.45 -5.92
CA PRO A 433 21.37 14.53 -6.99
C PRO A 433 21.48 15.14 -8.39
N ALA A 434 21.28 16.42 -8.54
CA ALA A 434 21.43 17.13 -9.82
C ALA A 434 22.88 17.15 -10.35
N GLU A 435 23.86 16.94 -9.47
CA GLU A 435 25.30 16.96 -9.76
C GLU A 435 25.95 15.58 -9.62
N GLY A 436 25.15 14.51 -9.65
CA GLY A 436 25.62 13.13 -9.61
C GLY A 436 25.97 12.62 -8.22
N ASN A 437 25.47 13.26 -7.16
CA ASN A 437 25.67 12.83 -5.77
C ASN A 437 27.14 12.73 -5.35
N THR A 438 27.94 13.71 -5.70
CA THR A 438 29.36 13.79 -5.36
C THR A 438 29.64 14.41 -3.99
N MET A 439 28.60 14.89 -3.29
CA MET A 439 28.69 15.55 -1.98
C MET A 439 27.83 14.83 -0.95
N PHE A 440 28.29 14.79 0.30
CA PHE A 440 27.56 14.27 1.45
C PHE A 440 26.89 15.35 2.28
N CYS A 441 27.40 16.58 2.26
CA CYS A 441 26.96 17.72 3.06
C CYS A 441 27.02 17.45 4.58
N PRO A 442 28.19 17.12 5.16
CA PRO A 442 28.29 16.62 6.54
C PRO A 442 27.85 17.61 7.61
N HIS A 443 27.82 18.90 7.30
CA HIS A 443 27.44 19.99 8.22
C HIS A 443 25.96 20.36 8.16
N ASP A 444 25.22 19.89 7.16
CA ASP A 444 23.79 20.16 7.03
C ASP A 444 23.00 19.38 8.09
N TYR A 445 21.93 19.98 8.56
CA TYR A 445 21.01 19.29 9.48
C TYR A 445 20.16 18.27 8.75
N VAL A 446 19.89 17.16 9.43
CA VAL A 446 19.02 16.10 8.93
C VAL A 446 17.56 16.44 9.22
N THR A 447 16.72 16.42 8.18
CA THR A 447 15.28 16.52 8.39
C THR A 447 14.69 15.17 8.81
N ARG A 448 13.47 15.19 9.37
CA ARG A 448 12.77 13.97 9.79
C ARG A 448 12.48 13.05 8.59
N GLY A 449 12.12 13.60 7.42
CA GLY A 449 11.95 12.83 6.19
C GLY A 449 13.25 12.16 5.74
N GLN A 450 14.38 12.90 5.74
CA GLN A 450 15.68 12.30 5.45
C GLN A 450 16.08 11.22 6.47
N MET A 451 15.73 11.41 7.75
CA MET A 451 15.98 10.41 8.78
C MET A 451 15.18 9.13 8.49
N ALA A 452 13.92 9.27 8.09
CA ALA A 452 13.11 8.13 7.70
C ALA A 452 13.80 7.33 6.58
N ALA A 453 14.24 8.00 5.52
CA ALA A 453 14.96 7.36 4.41
C ALA A 453 16.27 6.67 4.82
N PHE A 454 17.00 7.23 5.78
CA PHE A 454 18.22 6.61 6.27
C PHE A 454 17.95 5.35 7.10
N LEU A 455 17.00 5.43 8.03
CA LEU A 455 16.62 4.28 8.87
C LEU A 455 16.03 3.14 8.03
N HIS A 456 15.17 3.50 7.08
CA HIS A 456 14.57 2.54 6.20
C HIS A 456 15.61 1.80 5.35
N ARG A 457 16.56 2.49 4.69
CA ARG A 457 17.65 1.83 3.94
C ARG A 457 18.64 1.05 4.80
N ALA A 458 18.72 1.36 6.09
CA ALA A 458 19.62 0.66 7.00
C ALA A 458 19.01 -0.62 7.59
N LEU A 459 17.67 -0.73 7.66
CA LEU A 459 16.94 -1.73 8.43
C LEU A 459 15.86 -2.48 7.63
N GLY A 460 15.37 -1.87 6.52
CA GLY A 460 14.31 -2.39 5.65
C GLY A 460 14.77 -3.34 4.57
#